data_abc75a67e81582cef85bd7449610e0dd
#
_entry.id   abc75a67e81582cef85bd7449610e0dd
#
_cell.length_a   1.000
_cell.length_b   1.000
_cell.length_c   1.000
_cell.angle_alpha   90.00
_cell.angle_beta   90.00
_cell.angle_gamma   90.00
#
_symmetry.space_group_name_H-M   'P 1'
#
loop_
_entity.id
_entity.type
_entity.pdbx_description
1 polymer ?
#
loop_
_entity_poly.entity_id
_entity_poly.type
_entity_poly.pdbx_seq_one_letter_code
_entity_poly.pdbx_strand_id
1 'polypeptide(L)'
;MGLFREDFDARIKNKALKRKGVTDLEKENSNLSYEAALEGMVLLKNEGVLPLKSDTIALFGAGAASTIKGGTGSGEVNERHAVSIWEGLKHHGFTITTEPYLQ
;
A
#
# COMPACT_ATOMS: atom_id res chain seq x y z
N MET A 1 -43.04 -2.28 -2.14
CA MET A 1 -42.10 -3.10 -2.94
C MET A 1 -41.29 -2.31 -3.98
N GLY A 2 -41.64 -1.09 -4.32
CA GLY A 2 -40.90 -0.21 -5.25
C GLY A 2 -39.57 0.32 -4.73
N LEU A 3 -39.48 0.75 -3.48
CA LEU A 3 -38.32 1.41 -2.86
C LEU A 3 -37.05 0.55 -2.90
N PHE A 4 -37.12 -0.73 -2.58
CA PHE A 4 -35.92 -1.61 -2.58
C PHE A 4 -35.43 -1.93 -3.99
N ARG A 5 -36.29 -1.92 -4.99
CA ARG A 5 -35.93 -2.24 -6.37
C ARG A 5 -35.30 -1.04 -7.07
N GLU A 6 -35.77 0.16 -6.79
CA GLU A 6 -35.18 1.41 -7.31
C GLU A 6 -33.78 1.65 -6.72
N ASP A 7 -33.59 1.41 -5.44
CA ASP A 7 -32.26 1.50 -4.79
C ASP A 7 -31.28 0.44 -5.31
N PHE A 8 -31.77 -0.74 -5.62
CA PHE A 8 -30.93 -1.80 -6.18
C PHE A 8 -30.49 -1.46 -7.61
N ASP A 9 -31.41 -0.99 -8.44
CA ASP A 9 -31.12 -0.57 -9.81
C ASP A 9 -30.19 0.67 -9.84
N ALA A 10 -30.33 1.60 -8.89
CA ALA A 10 -29.44 2.74 -8.75
C ALA A 10 -28.01 2.31 -8.39
N ARG A 11 -27.85 1.33 -7.50
CA ARG A 11 -26.53 0.77 -7.16
C ARG A 11 -25.87 0.04 -8.34
N ILE A 12 -26.66 -0.64 -9.17
CA ILE A 12 -26.15 -1.30 -10.37
C ILE A 12 -25.72 -0.28 -11.43
N LYS A 13 -26.44 0.80 -11.57
CA LYS A 13 -26.10 1.91 -12.50
C LYS A 13 -24.85 2.68 -12.10
N ASN A 14 -24.58 2.78 -10.81
CA ASN A 14 -23.41 3.45 -10.25
C ASN A 14 -22.20 2.54 -10.09
N LYS A 15 -22.01 1.57 -10.97
CA LYS A 15 -20.80 0.76 -10.99
C LYS A 15 -19.57 1.67 -11.08
N ALA A 16 -18.59 1.42 -10.23
CA ALA A 16 -17.30 2.11 -10.30
C ALA A 16 -16.70 1.96 -11.71
N LEU A 17 -16.49 3.07 -12.37
CA LEU A 17 -15.88 3.08 -13.69
C LEU A 17 -14.40 2.72 -13.56
N LYS A 18 -13.98 1.63 -14.19
CA LYS A 18 -12.57 1.28 -14.30
C LYS A 18 -11.88 2.27 -15.24
N ARG A 19 -11.17 3.23 -14.70
CA ARG A 19 -10.36 4.18 -15.48
C ARG A 19 -8.92 3.67 -15.59
N LYS A 20 -8.34 3.76 -16.79
CA LYS A 20 -6.95 3.36 -17.01
C LYS A 20 -5.94 4.33 -16.39
N GLY A 21 -6.24 5.63 -16.38
CA GLY A 21 -5.37 6.66 -15.83
C GLY A 21 -5.65 6.94 -14.36
N VAL A 22 -4.64 7.43 -13.63
CA VAL A 22 -4.77 7.93 -12.27
C VAL A 22 -5.43 9.31 -12.32
N THR A 23 -6.53 9.49 -11.60
CA THR A 23 -7.23 10.78 -11.51
C THR A 23 -6.55 11.69 -10.49
N ASP A 24 -6.83 12.98 -10.54
CA ASP A 24 -6.30 13.93 -9.56
C ASP A 24 -6.83 13.64 -8.15
N LEU A 25 -8.09 13.23 -8.04
CA LEU A 25 -8.69 12.77 -6.78
C LEU A 25 -7.94 11.55 -6.20
N GLU A 26 -7.54 10.59 -7.04
CA GLU A 26 -6.75 9.44 -6.57
C GLU A 26 -5.37 9.87 -6.06
N LYS A 27 -4.75 10.87 -6.71
CA LYS A 27 -3.46 11.42 -6.24
C LYS A 27 -3.61 12.14 -4.90
N GLU A 28 -4.63 12.98 -4.76
CA GLU A 28 -4.93 13.68 -3.50
C GLU A 28 -5.19 12.68 -2.37
N ASN A 29 -6.02 11.68 -2.60
CA ASN A 29 -6.32 10.64 -1.62
C ASN A 29 -5.09 9.80 -1.27
N SER A 30 -4.22 9.52 -2.23
CA SER A 30 -2.96 8.82 -1.99
C SER A 30 -2.02 9.64 -1.10
N ASN A 31 -1.89 10.94 -1.36
CA ASN A 31 -1.08 11.85 -0.55
C ASN A 31 -1.65 11.98 0.87
N LEU A 32 -2.96 12.16 1.00
CA LEU A 32 -3.61 12.22 2.31
C LEU A 32 -3.43 10.93 3.10
N SER A 33 -3.54 9.78 2.44
CA SER A 33 -3.29 8.47 3.06
C SER A 33 -1.85 8.32 3.53
N TYR A 34 -0.90 8.81 2.75
CA TYR A 34 0.52 8.83 3.12
C TYR A 34 0.77 9.71 4.35
N GLU A 35 0.27 10.94 4.37
CA GLU A 35 0.38 11.85 5.52
C GLU A 35 -0.26 11.27 6.77
N ALA A 36 -1.46 10.71 6.65
CA ALA A 36 -2.14 10.06 7.77
C ALA A 36 -1.35 8.86 8.32
N ALA A 37 -0.71 8.09 7.46
CA ALA A 37 0.16 6.99 7.88
C ALA A 37 1.39 7.49 8.64
N LEU A 38 2.03 8.57 8.18
CA LEU A 38 3.17 9.18 8.87
C LEU A 38 2.80 9.68 10.28
N GLU A 39 1.66 10.36 10.40
CA GLU A 39 1.18 10.86 11.70
C GLU A 39 0.67 9.74 12.62
N GLY A 40 0.15 8.65 12.04
CA GLY A 40 -0.37 7.51 12.80
C GLY A 40 0.71 6.57 13.34
N MET A 41 1.93 6.64 12.84
CA MET A 41 3.03 5.78 13.30
C MET A 41 3.63 6.29 14.61
N VAL A 42 3.72 5.42 15.61
CA VAL A 42 4.31 5.72 16.92
C VAL A 42 5.50 4.79 17.16
N LEU A 43 6.67 5.38 17.38
CA LEU A 43 7.87 4.63 17.76
C LEU A 43 7.82 4.31 19.27
N LEU A 44 7.40 3.10 19.61
CA LEU A 44 7.22 2.69 21.01
C LEU A 44 8.52 2.45 21.75
N LYS A 45 9.56 1.95 21.06
CA LYS A 45 10.86 1.66 21.63
C LYS A 45 11.95 1.81 20.58
N ASN A 46 13.05 2.46 20.92
CA ASN A 46 14.24 2.55 20.09
C ASN A 46 15.49 2.58 20.98
N GLU A 47 16.36 1.60 20.80
CA GLU A 47 17.63 1.51 21.52
C GLU A 47 18.81 2.00 20.69
N GLY A 48 18.57 3.00 19.85
CA GLY A 48 19.59 3.67 19.02
C GLY A 48 19.82 3.02 17.64
N VAL A 49 18.95 2.09 17.21
CA VAL A 49 18.99 1.51 15.87
C VAL A 49 18.43 2.46 14.83
N LEU A 50 17.38 3.20 15.16
CA LEU A 50 16.75 4.17 14.29
C LEU A 50 17.14 5.61 14.67
N PRO A 51 17.32 6.51 13.70
CA PRO A 51 17.33 6.27 12.25
C PRO A 51 18.52 5.40 11.81
N LEU A 52 18.32 4.61 10.76
CA LEU A 52 19.40 3.78 10.21
C LEU A 52 20.55 4.67 9.74
N LYS A 53 21.77 4.33 10.14
CA LYS A 53 22.99 5.07 9.76
C LYS A 53 23.66 4.51 8.50
N SER A 54 23.31 3.29 8.12
CA SER A 54 23.80 2.62 6.91
C SER A 54 22.75 2.72 5.81
N ASP A 55 23.20 2.92 4.59
CA ASP A 55 22.41 2.84 3.37
C ASP A 55 22.35 1.41 2.79
N THR A 56 23.00 0.46 3.46
CA THR A 56 23.07 -0.94 3.04
C THR A 56 22.33 -1.83 4.04
N ILE A 57 21.40 -2.64 3.55
CA ILE A 57 20.53 -3.48 4.36
C ILE A 57 20.35 -4.86 3.73
N ALA A 58 20.19 -5.88 4.58
CA ALA A 58 19.81 -7.23 4.16
C ALA A 58 18.35 -7.49 4.50
N LEU A 59 17.57 -7.98 3.54
CA LEU A 59 16.19 -8.37 3.72
C LEU A 59 16.06 -9.89 3.62
N PHE A 60 15.20 -10.46 4.45
CA PHE A 60 14.92 -11.89 4.48
C PHE A 60 13.42 -12.15 4.54
N GLY A 61 13.02 -13.25 3.93
CA GLY A 61 11.65 -13.74 3.92
C GLY A 61 10.82 -13.25 2.75
N ALA A 62 9.86 -14.08 2.34
CA ALA A 62 8.98 -13.82 1.20
C ALA A 62 8.20 -12.51 1.31
N GLY A 63 7.83 -12.09 2.52
CA GLY A 63 7.12 -10.83 2.76
C GLY A 63 7.91 -9.57 2.42
N ALA A 64 9.24 -9.65 2.29
CA ALA A 64 10.06 -8.52 1.90
C ALA A 64 9.80 -8.07 0.45
N ALA A 65 9.71 -9.04 -0.46
CA ALA A 65 9.43 -8.79 -1.89
C ALA A 65 7.93 -8.82 -2.19
N SER A 66 7.19 -9.73 -1.54
CA SER A 66 5.75 -9.91 -1.73
C SER A 66 4.99 -9.54 -0.45
N THR A 67 5.02 -8.27 -0.11
CA THR A 67 4.40 -7.76 1.12
C THR A 67 2.88 -7.89 1.05
N ILE A 68 2.29 -8.58 2.04
CA ILE A 68 0.84 -8.72 2.17
C ILE A 68 0.29 -7.42 2.74
N LYS A 69 -0.56 -6.76 2.01
CA LYS A 69 -1.14 -5.45 2.36
C LYS A 69 -2.60 -5.50 2.81
N GLY A 70 -3.26 -6.62 2.63
CA GLY A 70 -4.68 -6.77 2.97
C GLY A 70 -5.08 -8.21 3.11
N GLY A 71 -6.35 -8.43 3.46
CA GLY A 71 -6.95 -9.76 3.55
C GLY A 71 -7.32 -10.34 2.19
N THR A 72 -7.71 -11.61 2.19
CA THR A 72 -8.29 -12.31 1.04
C THR A 72 -9.82 -12.26 1.08
N GLY A 73 -10.47 -12.56 -0.04
CA GLY A 73 -11.92 -12.55 -0.16
C GLY A 73 -12.50 -11.14 -0.10
N SER A 74 -13.42 -10.86 0.82
CA SER A 74 -14.06 -9.53 0.94
C SER A 74 -13.12 -8.41 1.37
N GLY A 75 -11.97 -8.74 1.93
CA GLY A 75 -10.91 -7.79 2.29
C GLY A 75 -9.90 -7.55 1.17
N GLU A 76 -10.04 -8.24 0.04
CA GLU A 76 -9.17 -8.05 -1.13
C GLU A 76 -9.62 -6.82 -1.93
N VAL A 77 -8.72 -5.89 -2.10
CA VAL A 77 -8.97 -4.63 -2.84
C VAL A 77 -8.14 -4.61 -4.11
N ASN A 78 -8.77 -4.20 -5.21
CA ASN A 78 -8.07 -3.96 -6.47
C ASN A 78 -7.33 -2.62 -6.40
N GLU A 79 -6.06 -2.66 -6.05
CA GLU A 79 -5.21 -1.50 -6.05
C GLU A 79 -4.59 -1.24 -7.43
N ARG A 80 -4.14 -0.02 -7.63
CA ARG A 80 -3.35 0.32 -8.82
C ARG A 80 -1.89 -0.10 -8.69
N HIS A 81 -1.35 0.05 -7.50
CA HIS A 81 0.02 -0.29 -7.16
C HIS A 81 0.12 -0.59 -5.66
N ALA A 82 0.90 -1.59 -5.34
CA ALA A 82 1.28 -1.91 -3.97
C ALA A 82 2.79 -1.79 -3.86
N VAL A 83 3.27 -1.06 -2.87
CA VAL A 83 4.70 -0.91 -2.60
C VAL A 83 5.10 -1.99 -1.60
N SER A 84 6.04 -2.85 -2.00
CA SER A 84 6.64 -3.83 -1.09
C SER A 84 7.68 -3.16 -0.17
N ILE A 85 8.07 -3.84 0.91
CA ILE A 85 9.15 -3.38 1.80
C ILE A 85 10.44 -3.19 0.99
N TRP A 86 10.73 -4.11 0.10
CA TRP A 86 11.90 -4.05 -0.78
C TRP A 86 11.88 -2.81 -1.70
N GLU A 87 10.76 -2.56 -2.38
CA GLU A 87 10.60 -1.38 -3.24
C GLU A 87 10.68 -0.08 -2.44
N GLY A 88 10.03 -0.02 -1.29
CA GLY A 88 10.05 1.15 -0.43
C GLY A 88 11.46 1.52 0.02
N LEU A 89 12.26 0.56 0.45
CA LEU A 89 13.65 0.78 0.86
C LEU A 89 14.53 1.21 -0.32
N LYS A 90 14.40 0.56 -1.47
CA LYS A 90 15.13 0.97 -2.70
C LYS A 90 14.77 2.39 -3.12
N HIS A 91 13.49 2.74 -3.05
CA HIS A 91 13.03 4.10 -3.38
C HIS A 91 13.65 5.17 -2.46
N HIS A 92 13.91 4.81 -1.22
CA HIS A 92 14.60 5.67 -0.25
C HIS A 92 16.13 5.57 -0.28
N GLY A 93 16.71 4.96 -1.30
CA GLY A 93 18.15 4.96 -1.53
C GLY A 93 18.93 3.83 -0.83
N PHE A 94 18.24 2.86 -0.22
CA PHE A 94 18.91 1.71 0.37
C PHE A 94 19.39 0.72 -0.67
N THR A 95 20.59 0.18 -0.45
CA THR A 95 21.15 -0.94 -1.22
C THR A 95 20.80 -2.24 -0.52
N ILE A 96 20.11 -3.14 -1.23
CA ILE A 96 19.68 -4.44 -0.67
C ILE A 96 20.70 -5.52 -1.06
N THR A 97 21.46 -6.01 -0.09
CA THR A 97 22.52 -7.01 -0.33
C THR A 97 22.00 -8.40 -0.65
N THR A 98 20.77 -8.70 -0.25
CA THR A 98 20.12 -10.02 -0.45
C THR A 98 19.15 -10.01 -1.65
N GLU A 99 19.16 -8.99 -2.49
CA GLU A 99 18.28 -8.86 -3.65
C GLU A 99 18.22 -10.11 -4.55
N PRO A 100 19.33 -10.81 -4.85
CA PRO A 100 19.29 -12.02 -5.67
C PRO A 100 18.49 -13.19 -5.06
N TYR A 101 18.22 -13.14 -3.78
CA TYR A 101 17.50 -14.19 -3.03
C TYR A 101 16.04 -13.84 -2.74
N LEU A 102 15.56 -12.67 -3.21
CA LEU A 102 14.19 -12.18 -2.99
C LEU A 102 13.26 -12.46 -4.19
N GLN A 103 13.78 -13.09 -5.24
CA GLN A 103 13.02 -13.46 -6.44
C GLN A 103 12.31 -14.80 -6.32
#